data_a08c08a3416a2e245681cacb996b4dcf
#
_entry.id   a08c08a3416a2e245681cacb996b4dcf
#
_cell.length_a   1.000
_cell.length_b   1.000
_cell.length_c   1.000
_cell.angle_alpha   90.00
_cell.angle_beta   90.00
_cell.angle_gamma   90.00
#
_symmetry.space_group_name_H-M   'P 1'
#
loop_
_entity.id
_entity.type
_entity.pdbx_description
1 polymer ?
#
loop_
_entity_poly.entity_id
_entity_poly.type
_entity_poly.pdbx_seq_one_letter_code
_entity_poly.pdbx_strand_id
1 'polypeptide(L)'
;VFASTFHSACVRILRRWAEEIGYPRSFTIYDTDDAQRVMKTVYKELSVDDKFFPIKSAINQMSRWKDQLISPEEALRTPARDTKGALAAKVYAAYERKLKEAGAFDFDDLIYQTVILLSEHEDVREFYQNKYKYLLVDEYQDTSVAQFRLVSLLTGPEKNICVVGDDDQSIYRFRGATIENILNFERIYKGTRTIRLEQNYRSTSNILNAANCVIQHNTERKGKTLWTKNGEGDKVQVYTAENEQDEASHIADVIGQHLKEGGHLADHAILYRMNAQSAPIESYFTRAGIPHKIVGGQRFNDRKEVKDIHSYICLLYTSPSPRD
;
A
#
# COMPACT_ATOMS: atom_id res chain seq x y z
N VAL A 1 -20.45 12.96 -7.90
CA VAL A 1 -19.21 12.80 -7.11
C VAL A 1 -18.35 11.75 -7.78
N PHE A 2 -17.06 12.03 -7.93
CA PHE A 2 -16.07 11.07 -8.41
C PHE A 2 -15.26 10.58 -7.22
N ALA A 3 -15.39 9.31 -6.87
CA ALA A 3 -14.64 8.66 -5.81
C ALA A 3 -13.78 7.54 -6.39
N SER A 4 -12.50 7.52 -6.06
CA SER A 4 -11.55 6.51 -6.52
C SER A 4 -10.28 6.49 -5.67
N THR A 5 -9.44 5.47 -5.85
CA THR A 5 -8.07 5.50 -5.33
C THR A 5 -7.21 6.49 -6.14
N PHE A 6 -6.07 6.92 -5.58
CA PHE A 6 -5.11 7.76 -6.27
C PHE A 6 -4.70 7.17 -7.63
N HIS A 7 -4.32 5.90 -7.65
CA HIS A 7 -3.92 5.23 -8.89
C HIS A 7 -5.02 5.25 -9.96
N SER A 8 -6.28 4.96 -9.59
CA SER A 8 -7.40 4.98 -10.54
C SER A 8 -7.67 6.38 -11.09
N ALA A 9 -7.51 7.42 -10.27
CA ALA A 9 -7.61 8.81 -10.72
C ALA A 9 -6.49 9.14 -11.71
N CYS A 10 -5.25 8.76 -11.38
CA CYS A 10 -4.08 8.96 -12.24
C CYS A 10 -4.22 8.25 -13.60
N VAL A 11 -4.63 6.98 -13.60
CA VAL A 11 -4.90 6.26 -14.87
C VAL A 11 -5.89 7.02 -15.74
N ARG A 12 -6.97 7.56 -15.18
CA ARG A 12 -7.97 8.33 -15.93
C ARG A 12 -7.41 9.64 -16.49
N ILE A 13 -6.53 10.32 -15.74
CA ILE A 13 -5.84 11.53 -16.20
C ILE A 13 -4.88 11.17 -17.34
N LEU A 14 -4.01 10.18 -17.14
CA LEU A 14 -3.01 9.75 -18.11
C LEU A 14 -3.65 9.21 -19.40
N ARG A 15 -4.74 8.41 -19.33
CA ARG A 15 -5.46 7.95 -20.53
C ARG A 15 -5.93 9.08 -21.44
N ARG A 16 -6.11 10.27 -20.90
CA ARG A 16 -6.50 11.44 -21.68
C ARG A 16 -5.32 12.25 -22.20
N TRP A 17 -4.23 12.34 -21.42
CA TRP A 17 -3.19 13.33 -21.63
C TRP A 17 -1.77 12.75 -21.70
N ALA A 18 -1.57 11.43 -21.72
CA ALA A 18 -0.24 10.82 -21.71
C ALA A 18 0.64 11.24 -22.90
N GLU A 19 0.03 11.64 -24.02
CA GLU A 19 0.74 12.11 -25.22
C GLU A 19 1.57 13.38 -24.92
N GLU A 20 1.12 14.23 -24.02
CA GLU A 20 1.83 15.45 -23.61
C GLU A 20 3.20 15.13 -22.96
N ILE A 21 3.33 13.97 -22.32
CA ILE A 21 4.58 13.50 -21.69
C ILE A 21 5.27 12.41 -22.52
N GLY A 22 4.85 12.23 -23.79
CA GLY A 22 5.48 11.33 -24.75
C GLY A 22 5.16 9.86 -24.59
N TYR A 23 3.98 9.53 -24.03
CA TYR A 23 3.45 8.17 -23.97
C TYR A 23 2.16 8.01 -24.76
N PRO A 24 1.88 6.83 -25.33
CA PRO A 24 0.62 6.60 -26.03
C PRO A 24 -0.55 6.57 -25.04
N ARG A 25 -1.73 7.02 -25.44
CA ARG A 25 -2.96 6.89 -24.61
C ARG A 25 -3.32 5.43 -24.32
N SER A 26 -2.93 4.53 -25.22
CA SER A 26 -3.12 3.08 -25.08
C SER A 26 -2.04 2.40 -24.23
N PHE A 27 -1.27 3.16 -23.42
CA PHE A 27 -0.19 2.61 -22.61
C PHE A 27 -0.60 1.35 -21.84
N THR A 28 0.33 0.45 -21.60
CA THR A 28 0.13 -0.74 -20.78
C THR A 28 0.48 -0.43 -19.33
N ILE A 29 -0.24 -1.01 -18.39
CA ILE A 29 0.11 -0.97 -16.96
C ILE A 29 0.77 -2.29 -16.61
N TYR A 30 2.03 -2.24 -16.24
CA TYR A 30 2.81 -3.40 -15.85
C TYR A 30 2.54 -3.76 -14.40
N ASP A 31 2.27 -5.03 -14.16
CA ASP A 31 2.18 -5.58 -12.80
C ASP A 31 3.59 -5.89 -12.24
N THR A 32 3.60 -6.46 -11.03
CA THR A 32 4.86 -6.80 -10.34
C THR A 32 5.70 -7.81 -11.13
N ASP A 33 5.06 -8.77 -11.80
CA ASP A 33 5.77 -9.81 -12.58
C ASP A 33 6.35 -9.20 -13.87
N ASP A 34 5.61 -8.34 -14.54
CA ASP A 34 6.08 -7.61 -15.71
C ASP A 34 7.25 -6.69 -15.36
N ALA A 35 7.13 -5.92 -14.28
CA ALA A 35 8.22 -5.07 -13.77
C ALA A 35 9.49 -5.89 -13.47
N GLN A 36 9.35 -7.06 -12.86
CA GLN A 36 10.48 -7.96 -12.61
C GLN A 36 11.12 -8.49 -13.91
N ARG A 37 10.33 -8.78 -14.94
CA ARG A 37 10.85 -9.22 -16.26
C ARG A 37 11.69 -8.13 -16.91
N VAL A 38 11.17 -6.89 -16.93
CA VAL A 38 11.93 -5.73 -17.42
C VAL A 38 13.21 -5.56 -16.62
N MET A 39 13.15 -5.66 -15.29
CA MET A 39 14.30 -5.54 -14.41
C MET A 39 15.37 -6.59 -14.72
N LYS A 40 15.00 -7.85 -14.95
CA LYS A 40 15.94 -8.90 -15.36
C LYS A 40 16.65 -8.56 -16.68
N THR A 41 15.95 -7.95 -17.62
CA THR A 41 16.54 -7.49 -18.89
C THR A 41 17.54 -6.36 -18.66
N VAL A 42 17.20 -5.38 -17.83
CA VAL A 42 18.09 -4.27 -17.43
C VAL A 42 19.35 -4.79 -16.75
N TYR A 43 19.21 -5.75 -15.82
CA TYR A 43 20.34 -6.37 -15.12
C TYR A 43 21.29 -7.06 -16.08
N LYS A 44 20.76 -7.79 -17.07
CA LYS A 44 21.57 -8.43 -18.11
C LYS A 44 22.30 -7.39 -18.96
N GLU A 45 21.64 -6.32 -19.39
CA GLU A 45 22.24 -5.24 -20.20
C GLU A 45 23.36 -4.49 -19.47
N LEU A 46 23.15 -4.22 -18.18
CA LEU A 46 24.13 -3.52 -17.35
C LEU A 46 25.16 -4.43 -16.69
N SER A 47 25.10 -5.75 -16.95
CA SER A 47 25.95 -6.76 -16.30
C SER A 47 25.93 -6.67 -14.77
N VAL A 48 24.75 -6.48 -14.20
CA VAL A 48 24.55 -6.39 -12.74
C VAL A 48 24.40 -7.79 -12.16
N ASP A 49 25.18 -8.11 -11.14
CA ASP A 49 25.04 -9.35 -10.38
C ASP A 49 23.90 -9.22 -9.35
N ASP A 50 22.86 -10.05 -9.51
CA ASP A 50 21.70 -10.10 -8.60
C ASP A 50 22.08 -10.51 -7.16
N LYS A 51 23.18 -11.26 -6.98
CA LYS A 51 23.70 -11.58 -5.64
C LYS A 51 24.32 -10.37 -4.97
N PHE A 52 25.00 -9.51 -5.73
CA PHE A 52 25.59 -8.28 -5.20
C PHE A 52 24.54 -7.22 -4.92
N PHE A 53 23.62 -7.01 -5.86
CA PHE A 53 22.52 -6.04 -5.72
C PHE A 53 21.21 -6.70 -6.14
N PRO A 54 20.42 -7.23 -5.19
CA PRO A 54 19.19 -7.95 -5.48
C PRO A 54 18.15 -7.10 -6.23
N ILE A 55 17.52 -7.68 -7.25
CA ILE A 55 16.44 -7.04 -8.04
C ILE A 55 15.38 -6.42 -7.14
N LYS A 56 14.95 -7.11 -6.08
CA LYS A 56 13.99 -6.59 -5.12
C LYS A 56 14.47 -5.30 -4.44
N SER A 57 15.77 -5.20 -4.16
CA SER A 57 16.35 -4.00 -3.55
C SER A 57 16.37 -2.83 -4.52
N ALA A 58 16.64 -3.09 -5.80
CA ALA A 58 16.57 -2.08 -6.86
C ALA A 58 15.15 -1.55 -7.03
N ILE A 59 14.16 -2.44 -7.14
CA ILE A 59 12.74 -2.07 -7.26
C ILE A 59 12.32 -1.22 -6.06
N ASN A 60 12.62 -1.65 -4.84
CA ASN A 60 12.29 -0.88 -3.64
C ASN A 60 12.96 0.49 -3.60
N GLN A 61 14.18 0.61 -4.10
CA GLN A 61 14.87 1.91 -4.15
C GLN A 61 14.25 2.84 -5.20
N MET A 62 13.89 2.32 -6.36
CA MET A 62 13.20 3.08 -7.41
C MET A 62 11.82 3.56 -6.94
N SER A 63 11.04 2.67 -6.31
CA SER A 63 9.75 3.02 -5.71
C SER A 63 9.88 4.19 -4.72
N ARG A 64 10.90 4.16 -3.85
CA ARG A 64 11.17 5.28 -2.94
C ARG A 64 11.52 6.58 -3.67
N TRP A 65 12.29 6.52 -4.74
CA TRP A 65 12.62 7.69 -5.54
C TRP A 65 11.38 8.28 -6.23
N LYS A 66 10.54 7.43 -6.83
CA LYS A 66 9.27 7.86 -7.43
C LYS A 66 8.33 8.49 -6.39
N ASP A 67 8.21 7.88 -5.20
CA ASP A 67 7.45 8.43 -4.08
C ASP A 67 7.96 9.79 -3.61
N GLN A 68 9.26 10.03 -3.71
CA GLN A 68 9.91 11.30 -3.39
C GLN A 68 10.00 12.27 -4.57
N LEU A 69 9.48 11.90 -5.73
CA LEU A 69 9.55 12.65 -6.99
C LEU A 69 10.97 12.91 -7.48
N ILE A 70 11.89 12.00 -7.18
CA ILE A 70 13.28 12.04 -7.67
C ILE A 70 13.33 11.37 -9.04
N SER A 71 13.71 12.14 -10.07
CA SER A 71 13.83 11.62 -11.43
C SER A 71 15.07 10.72 -11.60
N PRO A 72 15.11 9.88 -12.65
CA PRO A 72 16.30 9.10 -12.98
C PRO A 72 17.55 9.97 -13.16
N GLU A 73 17.41 11.13 -13.81
CA GLU A 73 18.50 12.09 -14.04
C GLU A 73 18.99 12.71 -12.73
N GLU A 74 18.07 13.03 -11.82
CA GLU A 74 18.41 13.55 -10.49
C GLU A 74 19.09 12.49 -9.64
N ALA A 75 18.60 11.24 -9.67
CA ALA A 75 19.24 10.12 -8.99
C ALA A 75 20.68 9.87 -9.49
N LEU A 76 20.94 10.02 -10.80
CA LEU A 76 22.26 9.91 -11.38
C LEU A 76 23.21 11.07 -10.98
N ARG A 77 22.69 12.29 -10.81
CA ARG A 77 23.47 13.47 -10.41
C ARG A 77 23.77 13.52 -8.91
N THR A 78 22.91 12.91 -8.10
CA THR A 78 23.07 12.90 -6.65
C THR A 78 24.25 12.00 -6.26
N PRO A 79 25.23 12.50 -5.50
CA PRO A 79 26.34 11.69 -5.05
C PRO A 79 25.87 10.47 -4.27
N ALA A 80 26.16 9.29 -4.77
CA ALA A 80 25.81 8.05 -4.10
C ALA A 80 26.67 7.83 -2.86
N ARG A 81 26.07 7.34 -1.80
CA ARG A 81 26.77 7.02 -0.54
C ARG A 81 27.71 5.82 -0.69
N ASP A 82 27.38 4.91 -1.60
CA ASP A 82 28.10 3.67 -1.86
C ASP A 82 27.93 3.20 -3.33
N THR A 83 28.62 2.14 -3.68
CA THR A 83 28.58 1.54 -5.03
C THR A 83 27.17 1.05 -5.39
N LYS A 84 26.40 0.55 -4.41
CA LYS A 84 25.03 0.07 -4.66
C LYS A 84 24.08 1.22 -5.00
N GLY A 85 24.22 2.36 -4.33
CA GLY A 85 23.44 3.57 -4.64
C GLY A 85 23.71 4.10 -6.05
N ALA A 86 25.01 4.13 -6.46
CA ALA A 86 25.37 4.52 -7.82
C ALA A 86 24.84 3.55 -8.88
N LEU A 87 24.85 2.25 -8.57
CA LEU A 87 24.30 1.22 -9.44
C LEU A 87 22.78 1.30 -9.54
N ALA A 88 22.12 1.54 -8.41
CA ALA A 88 20.67 1.73 -8.36
C ALA A 88 20.19 2.87 -9.27
N ALA A 89 20.90 4.00 -9.29
CA ALA A 89 20.58 5.12 -10.18
C ALA A 89 20.72 4.76 -11.67
N LYS A 90 21.76 4.01 -12.04
CA LYS A 90 21.92 3.51 -13.42
C LYS A 90 20.82 2.53 -13.80
N VAL A 91 20.47 1.61 -12.90
CA VAL A 91 19.39 0.64 -13.10
C VAL A 91 18.06 1.37 -13.26
N TYR A 92 17.80 2.39 -12.44
CA TYR A 92 16.58 3.20 -12.53
C TYR A 92 16.46 3.87 -13.90
N ALA A 93 17.50 4.55 -14.36
CA ALA A 93 17.50 5.21 -15.67
C ALA A 93 17.28 4.23 -16.83
N ALA A 94 17.90 3.06 -16.77
CA ALA A 94 17.71 2.03 -17.80
C ALA A 94 16.32 1.41 -17.75
N TYR A 95 15.75 1.21 -16.58
CA TYR A 95 14.41 0.70 -16.38
C TYR A 95 13.34 1.65 -16.94
N GLU A 96 13.40 2.94 -16.58
CA GLU A 96 12.45 3.95 -17.09
C GLU A 96 12.51 4.09 -18.60
N ARG A 97 13.72 4.05 -19.19
CA ARG A 97 13.87 4.03 -20.65
C ARG A 97 13.15 2.84 -21.28
N LYS A 98 13.28 1.64 -20.70
CA LYS A 98 12.59 0.43 -21.18
C LYS A 98 11.08 0.54 -21.09
N LEU A 99 10.55 1.08 -20.00
CA LEU A 99 9.12 1.34 -19.86
C LEU A 99 8.64 2.33 -20.91
N LYS A 100 9.39 3.41 -21.14
CA LYS A 100 9.05 4.41 -22.15
C LYS A 100 9.08 3.83 -23.57
N GLU A 101 10.10 3.05 -23.91
CA GLU A 101 10.20 2.34 -25.22
C GLU A 101 9.01 1.37 -25.43
N ALA A 102 8.55 0.72 -24.36
CA ALA A 102 7.39 -0.18 -24.40
C ALA A 102 6.03 0.55 -24.36
N GLY A 103 6.01 1.86 -24.17
CA GLY A 103 4.77 2.61 -23.95
C GLY A 103 4.01 2.12 -22.72
N ALA A 104 4.71 1.84 -21.64
CA ALA A 104 4.16 1.25 -20.43
C ALA A 104 4.47 2.08 -19.18
N PHE A 105 3.64 1.94 -18.16
CA PHE A 105 3.85 2.45 -16.80
C PHE A 105 3.80 1.30 -15.81
N ASP A 106 4.61 1.34 -14.77
CA ASP A 106 4.38 0.54 -13.58
C ASP A 106 3.40 1.25 -12.62
N PHE A 107 3.11 0.64 -11.46
CA PHE A 107 2.17 1.22 -10.51
C PHE A 107 2.66 2.54 -9.92
N ASP A 108 3.95 2.67 -9.63
CA ASP A 108 4.53 3.89 -9.06
C ASP A 108 4.52 5.02 -10.10
N ASP A 109 4.73 4.69 -11.38
CA ASP A 109 4.65 5.63 -12.49
C ASP A 109 3.30 6.31 -12.62
N LEU A 110 2.22 5.61 -12.30
CA LEU A 110 0.88 6.19 -12.44
C LEU A 110 0.75 7.51 -11.66
N ILE A 111 1.29 7.55 -10.43
CA ILE A 111 1.28 8.76 -9.62
C ILE A 111 2.40 9.70 -10.06
N TYR A 112 3.62 9.20 -10.20
CA TYR A 112 4.79 9.97 -10.57
C TYR A 112 4.58 10.73 -11.89
N GLN A 113 4.20 10.05 -12.95
CA GLN A 113 4.00 10.66 -14.27
C GLN A 113 2.78 11.60 -14.31
N THR A 114 1.74 11.35 -13.50
CA THR A 114 0.64 12.30 -13.35
C THR A 114 1.11 13.59 -12.68
N VAL A 115 2.00 13.50 -11.68
CA VAL A 115 2.58 14.69 -11.05
C VAL A 115 3.43 15.46 -12.04
N ILE A 116 4.25 14.79 -12.85
CA ILE A 116 5.05 15.44 -13.92
C ILE A 116 4.13 16.14 -14.91
N LEU A 117 3.13 15.44 -15.46
CA LEU A 117 2.15 15.99 -16.39
C LEU A 117 1.52 17.27 -15.84
N LEU A 118 0.97 17.24 -14.63
CA LEU A 118 0.31 18.40 -14.02
C LEU A 118 1.27 19.52 -13.61
N SER A 119 2.56 19.22 -13.43
CA SER A 119 3.57 20.21 -13.10
C SER A 119 4.04 20.96 -14.34
N GLU A 120 4.22 20.26 -15.45
CA GLU A 120 4.79 20.80 -16.70
C GLU A 120 3.73 21.39 -17.63
N HIS A 121 2.48 20.87 -17.59
CA HIS A 121 1.38 21.29 -18.47
C HIS A 121 0.30 22.05 -17.68
N GLU A 122 0.39 23.37 -17.73
CA GLU A 122 -0.50 24.29 -17.00
C GLU A 122 -1.96 24.20 -17.44
N ASP A 123 -2.18 24.08 -18.73
CA ASP A 123 -3.51 23.93 -19.34
C ASP A 123 -4.22 22.64 -18.85
N VAL A 124 -3.49 21.53 -18.75
CA VAL A 124 -3.99 20.28 -18.18
C VAL A 124 -4.30 20.44 -16.70
N ARG A 125 -3.40 21.09 -15.95
CA ARG A 125 -3.61 21.36 -14.52
C ARG A 125 -4.85 22.21 -14.29
N GLU A 126 -4.99 23.33 -15.00
CA GLU A 126 -6.15 24.21 -14.91
C GLU A 126 -7.46 23.51 -15.30
N PHE A 127 -7.43 22.66 -16.33
CA PHE A 127 -8.58 21.85 -16.69
C PHE A 127 -9.08 21.01 -15.50
N TYR A 128 -8.19 20.34 -14.75
CA TYR A 128 -8.59 19.53 -13.61
C TYR A 128 -8.94 20.36 -12.38
N GLN A 129 -8.29 21.47 -12.11
CA GLN A 129 -8.65 22.42 -11.06
C GLN A 129 -10.06 23.01 -11.28
N ASN A 130 -10.39 23.28 -12.53
CA ASN A 130 -11.73 23.74 -12.90
C ASN A 130 -12.78 22.65 -12.81
N LYS A 131 -12.41 21.40 -13.10
CA LYS A 131 -13.29 20.24 -13.06
C LYS A 131 -13.57 19.76 -11.63
N TYR A 132 -12.55 19.73 -10.79
CA TYR A 132 -12.61 19.28 -9.40
C TYR A 132 -12.64 20.46 -8.45
N LYS A 133 -13.83 21.06 -8.28
CA LYS A 133 -14.02 22.25 -7.43
C LYS A 133 -13.81 21.96 -5.95
N TYR A 134 -13.99 20.71 -5.53
CA TYR A 134 -13.81 20.23 -4.16
C TYR A 134 -12.98 18.97 -4.20
N LEU A 135 -11.96 18.90 -3.36
CA LEU A 135 -11.12 17.72 -3.14
C LEU A 135 -11.34 17.20 -1.73
N LEU A 136 -11.66 15.92 -1.62
CA LEU A 136 -11.74 15.22 -0.34
C LEU A 136 -10.76 14.06 -0.38
N VAL A 137 -9.89 14.00 0.61
CA VAL A 137 -8.89 12.92 0.72
C VAL A 137 -9.05 12.26 2.07
N ASP A 138 -9.25 10.94 2.06
CA ASP A 138 -9.32 10.10 3.24
C ASP A 138 -7.99 9.41 3.51
N GLU A 139 -7.79 8.93 4.74
CA GLU A 139 -6.56 8.28 5.22
C GLU A 139 -5.29 9.11 4.90
N TYR A 140 -5.38 10.42 5.10
CA TYR A 140 -4.35 11.35 4.65
C TYR A 140 -2.98 11.15 5.33
N GLN A 141 -2.92 10.53 6.51
CA GLN A 141 -1.70 10.16 7.21
C GLN A 141 -0.85 9.12 6.46
N ASP A 142 -1.46 8.37 5.54
CA ASP A 142 -0.78 7.33 4.76
C ASP A 142 -0.35 7.79 3.37
N THR A 143 -0.42 9.10 3.11
CA THR A 143 -0.01 9.66 1.81
C THR A 143 1.51 9.80 1.68
N SER A 144 2.05 9.48 0.49
CA SER A 144 3.45 9.75 0.12
C SER A 144 3.67 11.21 -0.30
N VAL A 145 4.93 11.62 -0.48
CA VAL A 145 5.27 12.95 -1.00
C VAL A 145 4.68 13.17 -2.40
N ALA A 146 4.72 12.15 -3.27
CA ALA A 146 4.15 12.22 -4.61
C ALA A 146 2.62 12.40 -4.57
N GLN A 147 1.92 11.67 -3.68
CA GLN A 147 0.48 11.82 -3.50
C GLN A 147 0.11 13.20 -2.93
N PHE A 148 0.87 13.70 -1.96
CA PHE A 148 0.70 15.06 -1.47
C PHE A 148 0.86 16.08 -2.59
N ARG A 149 1.90 15.95 -3.43
CA ARG A 149 2.13 16.84 -4.56
C ARG A 149 1.01 16.79 -5.57
N LEU A 150 0.51 15.59 -5.89
CA LEU A 150 -0.65 15.39 -6.77
C LEU A 150 -1.88 16.14 -6.25
N VAL A 151 -2.22 15.96 -4.97
CA VAL A 151 -3.33 16.67 -4.32
C VAL A 151 -3.13 18.19 -4.40
N SER A 152 -1.93 18.68 -4.13
CA SER A 152 -1.60 20.10 -4.19
C SER A 152 -1.77 20.68 -5.59
N LEU A 153 -1.39 19.96 -6.65
CA LEU A 153 -1.54 20.37 -8.03
C LEU A 153 -3.01 20.38 -8.49
N LEU A 154 -3.80 19.43 -7.99
CA LEU A 154 -5.23 19.36 -8.28
C LEU A 154 -6.05 20.39 -7.48
N THR A 155 -5.52 20.88 -6.37
CA THR A 155 -6.18 21.91 -5.56
C THR A 155 -6.16 23.24 -6.30
N GLY A 156 -7.34 23.75 -6.66
CA GLY A 156 -7.50 25.02 -7.34
C GLY A 156 -7.20 26.23 -6.44
N PRO A 157 -7.23 27.45 -7.00
CA PRO A 157 -6.91 28.66 -6.28
C PRO A 157 -7.81 28.93 -5.07
N GLU A 158 -9.04 28.45 -5.09
CA GLU A 158 -10.00 28.60 -3.98
C GLU A 158 -9.69 27.68 -2.79
N LYS A 159 -8.76 26.73 -2.96
CA LYS A 159 -8.31 25.80 -1.92
C LYS A 159 -9.45 25.04 -1.22
N ASN A 160 -10.46 24.65 -1.98
CA ASN A 160 -11.57 23.83 -1.48
C ASN A 160 -11.11 22.37 -1.28
N ILE A 161 -10.30 22.17 -0.26
CA ILE A 161 -9.73 20.88 0.09
C ILE A 161 -10.15 20.49 1.51
N CYS A 162 -10.57 19.25 1.68
CA CYS A 162 -10.83 18.63 2.97
C CYS A 162 -10.03 17.33 3.07
N VAL A 163 -9.24 17.18 4.10
CA VAL A 163 -8.51 15.95 4.37
C VAL A 163 -9.01 15.32 5.67
N VAL A 164 -9.16 14.02 5.68
CA VAL A 164 -9.50 13.24 6.85
C VAL A 164 -8.38 12.25 7.10
N GLY A 165 -8.00 12.08 8.35
CA GLY A 165 -6.94 11.15 8.71
C GLY A 165 -6.73 11.07 10.20
N ASP A 166 -5.95 10.10 10.59
CA ASP A 166 -5.62 9.79 11.97
C ASP A 166 -4.10 9.59 12.10
N ASP A 167 -3.41 10.59 12.62
CA ASP A 167 -1.97 10.55 12.83
C ASP A 167 -1.52 9.37 13.71
N ASP A 168 -2.37 8.91 14.64
CA ASP A 168 -2.11 7.74 15.47
C ASP A 168 -2.16 6.41 14.69
N GLN A 169 -2.74 6.41 13.48
CA GLN A 169 -2.83 5.24 12.60
C GLN A 169 -1.82 5.25 11.45
N SER A 170 -0.84 6.15 11.44
CA SER A 170 0.20 6.22 10.41
C SER A 170 1.19 5.05 10.55
N ILE A 171 0.87 3.92 9.92
CA ILE A 171 1.66 2.67 9.98
C ILE A 171 2.29 2.28 8.64
N TYR A 172 2.13 3.08 7.56
CA TYR A 172 2.61 2.77 6.22
C TYR A 172 3.91 3.48 5.82
N ARG A 173 4.71 3.96 6.79
CA ARG A 173 6.00 4.61 6.52
C ARG A 173 6.95 3.73 5.67
N PHE A 174 6.90 2.42 5.86
CA PHE A 174 7.69 1.47 5.06
C PHE A 174 7.24 1.36 3.59
N ARG A 175 6.07 1.92 3.25
CA ARG A 175 5.53 2.04 1.88
C ARG A 175 5.62 3.48 1.34
N GLY A 176 6.49 4.33 1.88
CA GLY A 176 6.67 5.70 1.41
C GLY A 176 5.73 6.73 2.01
N ALA A 177 4.78 6.33 2.87
CA ALA A 177 3.94 7.29 3.58
C ALA A 177 4.76 8.20 4.49
N THR A 178 4.35 9.46 4.59
CA THR A 178 4.96 10.42 5.51
C THR A 178 3.91 11.13 6.35
N ILE A 179 4.02 10.97 7.67
CA ILE A 179 3.14 11.61 8.64
C ILE A 179 3.21 13.15 8.57
N GLU A 180 4.33 13.68 8.05
CA GLU A 180 4.56 15.11 7.88
C GLU A 180 3.45 15.78 7.05
N ASN A 181 2.84 15.07 6.11
CA ASN A 181 1.76 15.60 5.28
C ASN A 181 0.55 16.04 6.12
N ILE A 182 0.12 15.22 7.08
CA ILE A 182 -1.02 15.55 7.95
C ILE A 182 -0.62 16.51 9.09
N LEU A 183 0.58 16.33 9.66
CA LEU A 183 1.04 17.20 10.74
C LEU A 183 1.25 18.66 10.28
N ASN A 184 1.75 18.84 9.06
CA ASN A 184 2.05 20.16 8.49
C ASN A 184 0.91 20.75 7.65
N PHE A 185 -0.24 20.09 7.54
CA PHE A 185 -1.32 20.52 6.67
C PHE A 185 -1.78 21.97 6.91
N GLU A 186 -1.97 22.36 8.16
CA GLU A 186 -2.38 23.72 8.57
C GLU A 186 -1.33 24.79 8.22
N ARG A 187 -0.04 24.42 8.24
CA ARG A 187 1.05 25.31 7.86
C ARG A 187 1.06 25.56 6.36
N ILE A 188 0.73 24.54 5.57
CA ILE A 188 0.71 24.61 4.10
C ILE A 188 -0.55 25.33 3.61
N TYR A 189 -1.70 24.95 4.15
CA TYR A 189 -2.99 25.54 3.82
C TYR A 189 -3.43 26.50 4.92
N LYS A 190 -2.94 27.76 4.87
CA LYS A 190 -3.30 28.78 5.85
C LYS A 190 -4.81 29.04 5.88
N GLY A 191 -5.37 29.13 7.07
CA GLY A 191 -6.81 29.31 7.27
C GLY A 191 -7.58 27.98 7.37
N THR A 192 -6.88 26.84 7.44
CA THR A 192 -7.50 25.55 7.68
C THR A 192 -8.27 25.54 9.01
N ARG A 193 -9.50 25.02 8.96
CA ARG A 193 -10.29 24.70 10.14
C ARG A 193 -10.08 23.23 10.51
N THR A 194 -9.46 22.96 11.63
CA THR A 194 -9.26 21.61 12.15
C THR A 194 -10.40 21.21 13.07
N ILE A 195 -10.99 20.05 12.82
CA ILE A 195 -12.06 19.45 13.63
C ILE A 195 -11.52 18.11 14.16
N ARG A 196 -11.53 17.92 15.47
CA ARG A 196 -11.13 16.66 16.11
C ARG A 196 -12.35 15.79 16.37
N LEU A 197 -12.29 14.54 15.89
CA LEU A 197 -13.34 13.54 16.11
C LEU A 197 -12.85 12.58 17.22
N GLU A 198 -13.09 12.95 18.48
CA GLU A 198 -12.59 12.19 19.62
C GLU A 198 -13.59 11.17 20.16
N GLN A 199 -14.88 11.34 19.85
CA GLN A 199 -15.88 10.36 20.23
C GLN A 199 -15.81 9.13 19.30
N ASN A 200 -15.58 7.98 19.91
CA ASN A 200 -15.60 6.68 19.23
C ASN A 200 -16.98 6.01 19.42
N TYR A 201 -17.51 5.48 18.35
CA TYR A 201 -18.83 4.82 18.31
C TYR A 201 -18.73 3.31 18.11
N ARG A 202 -17.52 2.78 17.89
CA ARG A 202 -17.25 1.38 17.59
C ARG A 202 -16.98 0.56 18.85
N SER A 203 -16.07 1.04 19.67
CA SER A 203 -15.45 0.28 20.77
C SER A 203 -16.00 0.69 22.13
N THR A 204 -15.89 -0.22 23.10
CA THR A 204 -16.13 0.04 24.53
C THR A 204 -14.97 0.78 25.18
N SER A 205 -15.16 1.33 26.38
CA SER A 205 -14.15 2.14 27.06
C SER A 205 -12.91 1.34 27.46
N ASN A 206 -13.03 0.06 27.81
CA ASN A 206 -11.87 -0.79 28.14
C ASN A 206 -10.92 -0.94 26.95
N ILE A 207 -11.46 -1.13 25.73
CA ILE A 207 -10.67 -1.20 24.49
C ILE A 207 -10.00 0.14 24.22
N LEU A 208 -10.73 1.25 24.33
CA LEU A 208 -10.16 2.59 24.08
C LEU A 208 -9.11 2.99 25.09
N ASN A 209 -9.29 2.63 26.36
CA ASN A 209 -8.31 2.88 27.41
C ASN A 209 -7.00 2.15 27.13
N ALA A 210 -7.06 0.88 26.73
CA ALA A 210 -5.90 0.12 26.31
C ALA A 210 -5.20 0.76 25.10
N ALA A 211 -5.97 1.16 24.06
CA ALA A 211 -5.44 1.84 22.88
C ALA A 211 -4.80 3.19 23.22
N ASN A 212 -5.45 4.01 24.07
CA ASN A 212 -4.92 5.29 24.52
C ASN A 212 -3.61 5.10 25.31
N CYS A 213 -3.51 4.06 26.16
CA CYS A 213 -2.27 3.73 26.88
C CYS A 213 -1.12 3.36 25.95
N VAL A 214 -1.40 2.61 24.88
CA VAL A 214 -0.37 2.24 23.89
C VAL A 214 0.10 3.47 23.12
N ILE A 215 -0.84 4.25 22.59
CA ILE A 215 -0.51 5.34 21.65
C ILE A 215 0.15 6.55 22.35
N GLN A 216 -0.06 6.75 23.65
CA GLN A 216 0.59 7.85 24.40
C GLN A 216 2.12 7.78 24.40
N HIS A 217 2.73 6.61 24.10
CA HIS A 217 4.17 6.46 23.97
C HIS A 217 4.73 7.08 22.68
N ASN A 218 3.86 7.36 21.69
CA ASN A 218 4.27 8.06 20.47
C ASN A 218 4.39 9.56 20.75
N THR A 219 5.51 10.15 20.35
CA THR A 219 5.80 11.58 20.56
C THR A 219 5.42 12.46 19.36
N GLU A 220 5.46 11.90 18.15
CA GLU A 220 5.14 12.60 16.90
C GLU A 220 3.65 12.52 16.60
N ARG A 221 2.81 13.28 17.33
CA ARG A 221 1.36 13.26 17.17
C ARG A 221 0.72 14.60 17.54
N LYS A 222 -0.46 14.89 16.96
CA LYS A 222 -1.27 16.08 17.33
C LYS A 222 -1.95 15.96 18.69
N GLY A 223 -1.95 14.78 19.28
CA GLY A 223 -2.54 14.46 20.56
C GLY A 223 -4.07 14.53 20.57
N LYS A 224 -4.70 13.40 20.82
CA LYS A 224 -6.13 13.25 21.09
C LYS A 224 -6.32 12.15 22.12
N THR A 225 -7.48 12.14 22.76
CA THR A 225 -7.89 11.04 23.65
C THR A 225 -9.26 10.55 23.20
N LEU A 226 -9.31 9.31 22.75
CA LEU A 226 -10.56 8.71 22.31
C LEU A 226 -11.42 8.35 23.53
N TRP A 227 -12.71 8.67 23.44
CA TRP A 227 -13.70 8.32 24.45
C TRP A 227 -14.97 7.79 23.80
N THR A 228 -15.81 7.07 24.56
CA THR A 228 -17.05 6.47 24.06
C THR A 228 -18.18 6.54 25.08
N LYS A 229 -19.42 6.39 24.59
CA LYS A 229 -20.62 6.16 25.38
C LYS A 229 -21.07 4.70 25.41
N ASN A 230 -20.31 3.78 24.79
CA ASN A 230 -20.67 2.36 24.65
C ASN A 230 -20.49 1.52 25.93
N GLY A 231 -20.31 2.17 27.09
CA GLY A 231 -20.08 1.45 28.35
C GLY A 231 -18.67 0.89 28.50
N GLU A 232 -18.42 0.11 29.55
CA GLU A 232 -17.09 -0.44 29.85
C GLU A 232 -16.72 -1.60 28.93
N GLY A 233 -17.66 -2.51 28.67
CA GLY A 233 -17.41 -3.75 27.94
C GLY A 233 -16.47 -4.72 28.67
N ASP A 234 -16.09 -5.78 28.00
CA ASP A 234 -15.17 -6.77 28.53
C ASP A 234 -13.73 -6.23 28.65
N LYS A 235 -12.99 -6.79 29.61
CA LYS A 235 -11.59 -6.44 29.78
C LYS A 235 -10.74 -7.04 28.66
N VAL A 236 -9.71 -6.30 28.25
CA VAL A 236 -8.68 -6.83 27.35
C VAL A 236 -7.92 -7.95 28.06
N GLN A 237 -7.88 -9.11 27.46
CA GLN A 237 -7.17 -10.30 27.98
C GLN A 237 -5.82 -10.43 27.28
N VAL A 238 -4.83 -10.90 28.04
CA VAL A 238 -3.49 -11.22 27.54
C VAL A 238 -3.25 -12.71 27.81
N TYR A 239 -2.98 -13.46 26.76
CA TYR A 239 -2.58 -14.87 26.84
C TYR A 239 -1.15 -15.03 26.35
N THR A 240 -0.34 -15.74 27.10
CA THR A 240 1.03 -16.07 26.70
C THR A 240 1.09 -17.56 26.37
N ALA A 241 1.15 -17.85 25.07
CA ALA A 241 1.24 -19.20 24.58
C ALA A 241 2.64 -19.79 24.76
N GLU A 242 2.73 -21.10 24.96
CA GLU A 242 4.01 -21.83 25.03
C GLU A 242 4.63 -21.99 23.63
N ASN A 243 3.81 -22.13 22.62
CA ASN A 243 4.20 -22.28 21.21
C ASN A 243 3.05 -21.90 20.27
N GLU A 244 3.29 -21.95 18.98
CA GLU A 244 2.33 -21.56 17.92
C GLU A 244 1.08 -22.47 17.88
N GLN A 245 1.19 -23.74 18.30
CA GLN A 245 0.05 -24.66 18.34
C GLN A 245 -0.85 -24.36 19.55
N ASP A 246 -0.27 -24.03 20.68
CA ASP A 246 -0.98 -23.60 21.87
C ASP A 246 -1.71 -22.26 21.62
N GLU A 247 -1.06 -21.31 20.93
CA GLU A 247 -1.71 -20.06 20.49
C GLU A 247 -2.94 -20.36 19.62
N ALA A 248 -2.80 -21.19 18.60
CA ALA A 248 -3.90 -21.53 17.69
C ALA A 248 -5.04 -22.28 18.40
N SER A 249 -4.70 -23.18 19.34
CA SER A 249 -5.69 -23.90 20.17
C SER A 249 -6.47 -22.94 21.06
N HIS A 250 -5.76 -22.04 21.77
CA HIS A 250 -6.40 -21.04 22.63
C HIS A 250 -7.36 -20.15 21.85
N ILE A 251 -6.97 -19.66 20.68
CA ILE A 251 -7.84 -18.87 19.81
C ILE A 251 -9.10 -19.64 19.45
N ALA A 252 -8.96 -20.93 19.07
CA ALA A 252 -10.07 -21.79 18.72
C ALA A 252 -11.02 -22.02 19.90
N ASP A 253 -10.49 -22.19 21.11
CA ASP A 253 -11.28 -22.41 22.34
C ASP A 253 -12.09 -21.15 22.70
N VAL A 254 -11.48 -19.94 22.60
CA VAL A 254 -12.17 -18.66 22.82
C VAL A 254 -13.31 -18.49 21.82
N ILE A 255 -13.08 -18.77 20.54
CA ILE A 255 -14.12 -18.73 19.51
C ILE A 255 -15.23 -19.73 19.84
N GLY A 256 -14.84 -20.97 20.18
CA GLY A 256 -15.79 -22.03 20.51
C GLY A 256 -16.66 -21.70 21.73
N GLN A 257 -16.10 -21.02 22.72
CA GLN A 257 -16.87 -20.54 23.87
C GLN A 257 -17.89 -19.47 23.46
N HIS A 258 -17.47 -18.47 22.70
CA HIS A 258 -18.37 -17.40 22.25
C HIS A 258 -19.51 -17.93 21.37
N LEU A 259 -19.24 -18.96 20.54
CA LEU A 259 -20.29 -19.61 19.75
C LEU A 259 -21.33 -20.33 20.63
N LYS A 260 -20.91 -20.94 21.76
CA LYS A 260 -21.83 -21.57 22.72
C LYS A 260 -22.71 -20.54 23.44
N GLU A 261 -22.21 -19.33 23.58
CA GLU A 261 -22.92 -18.19 24.17
C GLU A 261 -23.85 -17.48 23.16
N GLY A 262 -23.95 -17.97 21.92
CA GLY A 262 -24.85 -17.47 20.89
C GLY A 262 -24.21 -16.47 19.91
N GLY A 263 -22.91 -16.30 19.97
CA GLY A 263 -22.14 -15.51 18.99
C GLY A 263 -21.98 -16.20 17.64
N HIS A 264 -21.41 -15.50 16.65
CA HIS A 264 -21.21 -16.00 15.30
C HIS A 264 -19.73 -16.00 14.91
N LEU A 265 -19.31 -16.89 14.00
CA LEU A 265 -17.94 -16.90 13.46
C LEU A 265 -17.56 -15.55 12.83
N ALA A 266 -18.51 -14.89 12.20
CA ALA A 266 -18.30 -13.57 11.56
C ALA A 266 -17.99 -12.44 12.55
N ASP A 267 -18.20 -12.65 13.85
CA ASP A 267 -17.92 -11.67 14.91
C ASP A 267 -16.45 -11.65 15.31
N HIS A 268 -15.64 -12.59 14.77
CA HIS A 268 -14.23 -12.75 15.12
C HIS A 268 -13.29 -12.31 14.00
N ALA A 269 -12.20 -11.65 14.39
CA ALA A 269 -11.09 -11.33 13.51
C ALA A 269 -9.77 -11.65 14.22
N ILE A 270 -8.87 -12.31 13.53
CA ILE A 270 -7.53 -12.61 14.00
C ILE A 270 -6.54 -11.73 13.24
N LEU A 271 -5.83 -10.88 13.95
CA LEU A 271 -4.86 -9.95 13.39
C LEU A 271 -3.45 -10.41 13.75
N TYR A 272 -2.56 -10.41 12.78
CA TYR A 272 -1.16 -10.79 12.95
C TYR A 272 -0.23 -9.83 12.21
N ARG A 273 1.01 -9.74 12.67
CA ARG A 273 2.00 -8.80 12.09
C ARG A 273 2.65 -9.32 10.82
N MET A 274 2.89 -10.61 10.73
CA MET A 274 3.58 -11.26 9.60
C MET A 274 2.71 -12.36 9.00
N ASN A 275 2.68 -12.46 7.67
CA ASN A 275 1.90 -13.50 6.98
C ASN A 275 2.28 -14.92 7.40
N ALA A 276 3.53 -15.16 7.82
CA ALA A 276 3.96 -16.46 8.29
C ALA A 276 3.19 -16.94 9.54
N GLN A 277 2.70 -16.01 10.37
CA GLN A 277 1.94 -16.33 11.59
C GLN A 277 0.54 -16.91 11.29
N SER A 278 0.02 -16.69 10.08
CA SER A 278 -1.29 -17.29 9.71
C SER A 278 -1.23 -18.80 9.51
N ALA A 279 -0.09 -19.36 9.10
CA ALA A 279 0.01 -20.77 8.71
C ALA A 279 -0.28 -21.77 9.84
N PRO A 280 0.23 -21.62 11.07
CA PRO A 280 -0.14 -22.49 12.20
C PRO A 280 -1.63 -22.40 12.54
N ILE A 281 -2.20 -21.19 12.55
CA ILE A 281 -3.62 -20.94 12.84
C ILE A 281 -4.51 -21.57 11.77
N GLU A 282 -4.21 -21.33 10.48
CA GLU A 282 -4.91 -21.91 9.34
C GLU A 282 -4.90 -23.45 9.38
N SER A 283 -3.72 -24.02 9.65
CA SER A 283 -3.56 -25.47 9.77
C SER A 283 -4.37 -26.05 10.93
N TYR A 284 -4.40 -25.38 12.06
CA TYR A 284 -5.20 -25.82 13.22
C TYR A 284 -6.70 -25.73 12.91
N PHE A 285 -7.18 -24.61 12.38
CA PHE A 285 -8.59 -24.39 12.05
C PHE A 285 -9.09 -25.36 10.98
N THR A 286 -8.28 -25.64 9.97
CA THR A 286 -8.61 -26.65 8.94
C THR A 286 -8.79 -28.03 9.55
N ARG A 287 -7.89 -28.46 10.45
CA ARG A 287 -8.00 -29.76 11.14
C ARG A 287 -9.18 -29.82 12.10
N ALA A 288 -9.49 -28.72 12.76
CA ALA A 288 -10.61 -28.61 13.69
C ALA A 288 -11.96 -28.36 12.98
N GLY A 289 -11.98 -28.24 11.66
CA GLY A 289 -13.20 -28.00 10.88
C GLY A 289 -13.80 -26.59 11.13
N ILE A 290 -13.00 -25.61 11.56
CA ILE A 290 -13.45 -24.22 11.83
C ILE A 290 -13.42 -23.44 10.52
N PRO A 291 -14.59 -22.99 10.00
CA PRO A 291 -14.65 -22.18 8.80
C PRO A 291 -13.93 -20.84 9.01
N HIS A 292 -13.02 -20.48 8.11
CA HIS A 292 -12.25 -19.26 8.19
C HIS A 292 -11.89 -18.71 6.80
N LYS A 293 -11.47 -17.45 6.73
CA LYS A 293 -11.02 -16.77 5.51
C LYS A 293 -9.78 -15.96 5.80
N ILE A 294 -8.73 -16.16 5.01
CA ILE A 294 -7.54 -15.28 5.04
C ILE A 294 -7.80 -14.09 4.14
N VAL A 295 -7.60 -12.90 4.70
CA VAL A 295 -7.74 -11.62 3.97
C VAL A 295 -6.35 -11.04 3.71
N GLY A 296 -6.06 -10.68 2.46
CA GLY A 296 -4.79 -10.06 2.06
C GLY A 296 -3.59 -11.01 1.94
N GLY A 297 -3.77 -12.31 2.19
CA GLY A 297 -2.75 -13.33 1.95
C GLY A 297 -2.83 -13.92 0.54
N GLN A 298 -1.72 -14.44 0.02
CA GLN A 298 -1.78 -15.31 -1.14
C GLN A 298 -2.52 -16.59 -0.73
N ARG A 299 -3.63 -16.87 -1.41
CA ARG A 299 -4.32 -18.16 -1.23
C ARG A 299 -3.34 -19.28 -1.55
N PHE A 300 -3.47 -20.42 -0.88
CA PHE A 300 -2.63 -21.60 -1.13
C PHE A 300 -2.54 -21.92 -2.64
N ASN A 301 -3.66 -21.86 -3.35
CA ASN A 301 -3.72 -22.12 -4.79
C ASN A 301 -3.10 -21.03 -5.66
N ASP A 302 -2.82 -19.85 -5.12
CA ASP A 302 -2.18 -18.73 -5.84
C ASP A 302 -0.66 -18.75 -5.71
N ARG A 303 -0.10 -19.63 -4.85
CA ARG A 303 1.34 -19.83 -4.72
C ARG A 303 1.90 -20.42 -6.01
N LYS A 304 3.03 -19.91 -6.44
CA LYS A 304 3.67 -20.34 -7.70
C LYS A 304 3.87 -21.86 -7.74
N GLU A 305 4.38 -22.43 -6.66
CA GLU A 305 4.66 -23.85 -6.54
C GLU A 305 3.39 -24.71 -6.71
N VAL A 306 2.27 -24.24 -6.17
CA VAL A 306 0.96 -24.91 -6.28
C VAL A 306 0.42 -24.78 -7.70
N LYS A 307 0.54 -23.60 -8.32
CA LYS A 307 0.16 -23.39 -9.74
C LYS A 307 1.00 -24.25 -10.67
N ASP A 308 2.30 -24.34 -10.44
CA ASP A 308 3.20 -25.17 -11.24
C ASP A 308 2.83 -26.65 -11.13
N ILE A 309 2.59 -27.17 -9.92
CA ILE A 309 2.14 -28.54 -9.68
C ILE A 309 0.77 -28.80 -10.32
N HIS A 310 -0.18 -27.88 -10.14
CA HIS A 310 -1.52 -28.00 -10.73
C HIS A 310 -1.47 -28.01 -12.26
N SER A 311 -0.65 -27.14 -12.87
CA SER A 311 -0.45 -27.10 -14.32
C SER A 311 0.18 -28.40 -14.82
N TYR A 312 1.14 -28.98 -14.07
CA TYR A 312 1.77 -30.25 -14.40
C TYR A 312 0.76 -31.42 -14.33
N ILE A 313 -0.07 -31.45 -13.31
CA ILE A 313 -1.15 -32.46 -13.17
C ILE A 313 -2.16 -32.32 -14.32
N CYS A 314 -2.59 -31.10 -14.66
CA CYS A 314 -3.48 -30.85 -15.79
C CYS A 314 -2.88 -31.35 -17.12
N LEU A 315 -1.58 -31.16 -17.32
CA LEU A 315 -0.87 -31.60 -18.52
C LEU A 315 -0.86 -33.15 -18.63
N LEU A 316 -0.70 -33.84 -17.51
CA LEU A 316 -0.77 -35.33 -17.46
C LEU A 316 -2.15 -35.88 -17.83
N TYR A 317 -3.23 -35.15 -17.49
CA TYR A 317 -4.60 -35.57 -17.80
C TYR A 317 -5.09 -35.10 -19.18
N THR A 318 -4.51 -34.06 -19.74
CA THR A 318 -4.97 -33.45 -21.02
C THR A 318 -4.05 -33.76 -22.21
N SER A 319 -2.84 -34.24 -21.97
CA SER A 319 -1.92 -34.64 -23.05
C SER A 319 -2.31 -36.03 -23.55
N PRO A 320 -2.57 -36.23 -24.88
CA PRO A 320 -2.78 -37.57 -25.40
C PRO A 320 -1.55 -38.40 -25.15
N SER A 321 -1.77 -39.61 -24.62
CA SER A 321 -0.69 -40.55 -24.37
C SER A 321 0.02 -40.86 -25.71
N PRO A 322 1.36 -40.89 -25.76
CA PRO A 322 2.07 -41.28 -26.97
C PRO A 322 1.82 -42.75 -27.39
N ARG A 323 0.90 -43.42 -26.74
CA ARG A 323 0.55 -44.84 -26.96
C ARG A 323 -0.87 -45.06 -27.47
N ASP A 324 -1.66 -44.00 -27.73
CA ASP A 324 -2.99 -44.13 -28.34
C ASP A 324 -2.95 -43.83 -29.86
#